data_1ad7841c5b2ab63a9c5f0a7d40e89628
#
_entry.id   1ad7841c5b2ab63a9c5f0a7d40e89628
#
_cell.length_a   1.000
_cell.length_b   1.000
_cell.length_c   1.000
_cell.angle_alpha   90.00
_cell.angle_beta   90.00
_cell.angle_gamma   90.00
#
_symmetry.space_group_name_H-M   'P 1'
#
loop_
_entity.id
_entity.type
_entity.pdbx_description
1 polymer ?
#
loop_
_entity_poly.entity_id
_entity_poly.type
_entity_poly.pdbx_seq_one_letter_code
_entity_poly.pdbx_strand_id
1 'polypeptide(L)'
;VMVLRIGVLSAVRHAADYLRILGQDERVELVAVAEEPSAPDWVRADSRAAAERAGVRYTEDVEEVLDPERVDLVVVCGAPTRHARLALAVLLAGIDVLVDKPVATTLDDADALVTAAERTGRVCAVVNRTHAPALRRTRAWVEAGHIGLPRHVDMELLASGAHFATSVERPELVVDPALSGGGEVLNFLGYCVDAIGYLTGLPVREVHAFTGTLFSEAHAAHDVEDSAVVSLLLDRGVTATVTLGRVPFAPGTTPTTSSLRLLGSHGHAVADDDKPAIAVFGPDGADALVADAGQVALERYLRHVVDSLTAGTVPDYTVHEARDAIAVIDAAYRSAHSGDVVALLPAPTLSEGPHLAG
;
A
#
# COMPACT_ATOMS: atom_id res chain seq x y z
N VAL A 1 -1.74 22.30 -21.12
CA VAL A 1 -1.58 21.13 -20.24
C VAL A 1 -2.53 21.36 -19.09
N MET A 2 -3.35 20.37 -18.74
CA MET A 2 -4.24 20.44 -17.57
C MET A 2 -3.35 20.41 -16.31
N VAL A 3 -3.53 21.38 -15.43
CA VAL A 3 -2.89 21.40 -14.11
C VAL A 3 -3.80 20.68 -13.14
N LEU A 4 -3.27 19.68 -12.45
CA LEU A 4 -3.97 18.90 -11.43
C LEU A 4 -3.86 19.63 -10.09
N ARG A 5 -4.98 20.10 -9.56
CA ARG A 5 -5.04 20.80 -8.28
C ARG A 5 -5.17 19.78 -7.15
N ILE A 6 -4.17 19.71 -6.27
CA ILE A 6 -4.08 18.68 -5.22
C ILE A 6 -4.23 19.31 -3.84
N GLY A 7 -5.23 18.86 -3.08
CA GLY A 7 -5.34 19.07 -1.65
C GLY A 7 -4.71 17.91 -0.87
N VAL A 8 -4.27 18.15 0.36
CA VAL A 8 -3.82 17.10 1.28
C VAL A 8 -4.68 17.15 2.53
N LEU A 9 -5.29 16.03 2.89
CA LEU A 9 -6.13 15.90 4.09
C LEU A 9 -5.45 15.00 5.10
N SER A 10 -5.00 15.59 6.19
CA SER A 10 -4.11 15.02 7.19
C SER A 10 -2.72 14.67 6.64
N ALA A 11 -1.68 15.28 7.18
CA ALA A 11 -0.31 15.19 6.67
C ALA A 11 0.66 14.74 7.77
N VAL A 12 0.49 13.50 8.21
CA VAL A 12 1.41 12.82 9.13
C VAL A 12 2.14 11.70 8.39
N ARG A 13 3.04 10.99 9.04
CA ARG A 13 3.74 9.82 8.48
C ARG A 13 4.51 10.13 7.17
N HIS A 14 4.07 9.65 6.01
CA HIS A 14 4.78 9.73 4.72
C HIS A 14 4.52 11.05 3.95
N ALA A 15 3.70 11.94 4.47
CA ALA A 15 3.23 13.13 3.77
C ALA A 15 4.35 14.05 3.25
N ALA A 16 5.48 14.12 3.96
CA ALA A 16 6.62 14.93 3.54
C ALA A 16 7.16 14.50 2.17
N ASP A 17 7.23 13.19 1.90
CA ASP A 17 7.66 12.67 0.61
C ASP A 17 6.62 12.92 -0.49
N TYR A 18 5.32 12.78 -0.19
CA TYR A 18 4.26 13.07 -1.15
C TYR A 18 4.25 14.54 -1.56
N LEU A 19 4.29 15.46 -0.60
CA LEU A 19 4.35 16.89 -0.86
C LEU A 19 5.59 17.26 -1.67
N ARG A 20 6.76 16.68 -1.34
CA ARG A 20 8.00 16.93 -2.08
C ARG A 20 7.92 16.42 -3.52
N ILE A 21 7.47 15.18 -3.74
CA ILE A 21 7.42 14.56 -5.08
C ILE A 21 6.37 15.24 -5.95
N LEU A 22 5.16 15.43 -5.43
CA LEU A 22 4.07 16.05 -6.16
C LEU A 22 4.35 17.53 -6.45
N GLY A 23 4.94 18.27 -5.49
CA GLY A 23 5.30 19.68 -5.69
C GLY A 23 6.43 19.91 -6.68
N GLN A 24 7.15 18.88 -7.11
CA GLN A 24 8.17 18.96 -8.17
C GLN A 24 7.62 18.70 -9.58
N ASP A 25 6.38 18.25 -9.71
CA ASP A 25 5.74 18.03 -11.01
C ASP A 25 5.08 19.33 -11.51
N GLU A 26 5.53 19.85 -12.63
CA GLU A 26 5.01 21.11 -13.22
C GLU A 26 3.51 21.04 -13.60
N ARG A 27 2.92 19.87 -13.61
CA ARG A 27 1.50 19.63 -13.87
C ARG A 27 0.66 19.66 -12.59
N VAL A 28 1.27 19.83 -11.42
CA VAL A 28 0.62 19.77 -10.12
C VAL A 28 0.64 21.15 -9.46
N GLU A 29 -0.50 21.55 -8.92
CA GLU A 29 -0.66 22.67 -8.01
C GLU A 29 -1.07 22.16 -6.63
N LEU A 30 -0.21 22.30 -5.62
CA LEU A 30 -0.56 21.98 -4.23
C LEU A 30 -1.39 23.13 -3.63
N VAL A 31 -2.68 22.92 -3.43
CA VAL A 31 -3.65 23.95 -3.02
C VAL A 31 -3.53 24.26 -1.53
N ALA A 32 -3.65 23.24 -0.69
CA ALA A 32 -3.54 23.38 0.76
C ALA A 32 -3.29 22.01 1.43
N VAL A 33 -2.73 22.05 2.63
CA VAL A 33 -2.77 20.96 3.59
C VAL A 33 -3.84 21.29 4.62
N ALA A 34 -4.85 20.45 4.73
CA ALA A 34 -5.95 20.59 5.68
C ALA A 34 -5.88 19.55 6.80
N GLU A 35 -6.29 19.91 7.99
CA GLU A 35 -6.49 18.99 9.10
C GLU A 35 -7.78 19.32 9.84
N GLU A 36 -8.47 18.28 10.32
CA GLU A 36 -9.71 18.48 11.08
C GLU A 36 -9.44 19.21 12.40
N PRO A 37 -10.26 20.21 12.77
CA PRO A 37 -10.12 20.90 14.07
C PRO A 37 -10.22 19.97 15.29
N SER A 38 -10.93 18.85 15.13
CA SER A 38 -11.12 17.81 16.15
C SER A 38 -9.94 16.83 16.26
N ALA A 39 -8.98 16.88 15.33
CA ALA A 39 -7.80 16.01 15.38
C ALA A 39 -6.95 16.32 16.62
N PRO A 40 -6.22 15.33 17.16
CA PRO A 40 -5.30 15.55 18.26
C PRO A 40 -4.31 16.69 17.97
N ASP A 41 -3.89 17.42 19.00
CA ASP A 41 -2.99 18.58 18.86
C ASP A 41 -1.69 18.23 18.09
N TRP A 42 -1.10 17.06 18.36
CA TRP A 42 0.09 16.62 17.70
C TRP A 42 -0.13 16.35 16.18
N VAL A 43 -1.32 15.85 15.79
CA VAL A 43 -1.67 15.63 14.37
C VAL A 43 -1.75 16.97 13.63
N ARG A 44 -2.41 17.96 14.25
CA ARG A 44 -2.50 19.31 13.67
C ARG A 44 -1.12 19.98 13.59
N ALA A 45 -0.29 19.79 14.62
CA ALA A 45 1.07 20.31 14.62
C ALA A 45 1.95 19.69 13.53
N ASP A 46 1.91 18.36 13.36
CA ASP A 46 2.67 17.65 12.35
C ASP A 46 2.19 18.01 10.93
N SER A 47 0.87 18.08 10.70
CA SER A 47 0.29 18.51 9.42
C SER A 47 0.68 19.95 9.05
N ARG A 48 0.67 20.86 10.03
CA ARG A 48 1.15 22.24 9.84
C ARG A 48 2.63 22.28 9.50
N ALA A 49 3.45 21.55 10.24
CA ALA A 49 4.89 21.48 9.98
C ALA A 49 5.22 20.88 8.60
N ALA A 50 4.45 19.89 8.14
CA ALA A 50 4.59 19.32 6.80
C ALA A 50 4.25 20.37 5.72
N ALA A 51 3.16 21.11 5.90
CA ALA A 51 2.78 22.21 5.00
C ALA A 51 3.84 23.30 4.92
N GLU A 52 4.37 23.75 6.08
CA GLU A 52 5.41 24.77 6.17
C GLU A 52 6.69 24.33 5.44
N ARG A 53 7.15 23.09 5.66
CA ARG A 53 8.33 22.53 4.98
C ARG A 53 8.16 22.48 3.46
N ALA A 54 6.94 22.22 2.99
CA ALA A 54 6.62 22.16 1.57
C ALA A 54 6.32 23.54 0.94
N GLY A 55 6.21 24.59 1.75
CA GLY A 55 5.79 25.93 1.28
C GLY A 55 4.33 25.98 0.83
N VAL A 56 3.48 25.10 1.37
CA VAL A 56 2.05 24.99 1.06
C VAL A 56 1.22 25.59 2.19
N ARG A 57 0.10 26.18 1.88
CA ARG A 57 -0.81 26.75 2.88
C ARG A 57 -1.39 25.66 3.78
N TYR A 58 -1.41 25.90 5.10
CA TYR A 58 -2.12 25.08 6.09
C TYR A 58 -3.48 25.69 6.44
N THR A 59 -4.48 24.84 6.65
CA THR A 59 -5.82 25.24 7.10
C THR A 59 -6.43 24.20 8.05
N GLU A 60 -7.32 24.63 8.94
CA GLU A 60 -8.18 23.75 9.73
C GLU A 60 -9.63 23.74 9.18
N ASP A 61 -9.87 24.42 8.07
CA ASP A 61 -11.11 24.33 7.30
C ASP A 61 -10.96 23.26 6.24
N VAL A 62 -11.45 22.05 6.50
CA VAL A 62 -11.35 20.90 5.60
C VAL A 62 -12.17 21.09 4.32
N GLU A 63 -13.19 21.93 4.33
CA GLU A 63 -14.01 22.23 3.16
C GLU A 63 -13.18 22.87 2.02
N GLU A 64 -12.07 23.52 2.37
CA GLU A 64 -11.17 24.08 1.37
C GLU A 64 -10.51 23.04 0.47
N VAL A 65 -10.34 21.80 0.93
CA VAL A 65 -9.81 20.68 0.16
C VAL A 65 -10.89 19.66 -0.23
N LEU A 66 -12.13 19.86 0.23
CA LEU A 66 -13.29 19.03 -0.15
C LEU A 66 -14.20 19.75 -1.16
N ASP A 67 -13.73 20.84 -1.76
CA ASP A 67 -14.45 21.60 -2.79
C ASP A 67 -14.00 21.15 -4.20
N PRO A 68 -14.87 20.45 -4.97
CA PRO A 68 -14.52 19.96 -6.31
C PRO A 68 -14.32 21.08 -7.35
N GLU A 69 -14.74 22.32 -7.06
CA GLU A 69 -14.42 23.45 -7.91
C GLU A 69 -12.98 23.94 -7.74
N ARG A 70 -12.33 23.58 -6.63
CA ARG A 70 -10.99 24.03 -6.25
C ARG A 70 -9.93 22.92 -6.28
N VAL A 71 -10.34 21.67 -6.11
CA VAL A 71 -9.44 20.51 -5.94
C VAL A 71 -9.89 19.37 -6.85
N ASP A 72 -8.96 18.79 -7.59
CA ASP A 72 -9.20 17.67 -8.50
C ASP A 72 -8.84 16.31 -7.82
N LEU A 73 -7.85 16.32 -6.93
CA LEU A 73 -7.38 15.15 -6.20
C LEU A 73 -7.08 15.53 -4.75
N VAL A 74 -7.47 14.69 -3.80
CA VAL A 74 -7.03 14.82 -2.40
C VAL A 74 -6.12 13.66 -2.04
N VAL A 75 -4.96 13.98 -1.45
CA VAL A 75 -4.08 12.98 -0.82
C VAL A 75 -4.46 12.83 0.65
N VAL A 76 -4.78 11.61 1.07
CA VAL A 76 -5.04 11.26 2.47
C VAL A 76 -3.83 10.54 3.04
N CYS A 77 -3.17 11.14 4.03
CA CYS A 77 -1.95 10.62 4.64
C CYS A 77 -1.98 10.81 6.17
N GLY A 78 -3.07 10.40 6.79
CA GLY A 78 -3.30 10.45 8.22
C GLY A 78 -2.73 9.27 9.00
N ALA A 79 -3.19 9.07 10.24
CA ALA A 79 -3.03 7.80 10.92
C ALA A 79 -3.83 6.71 10.19
N PRO A 80 -3.32 5.46 10.07
CA PRO A 80 -4.00 4.38 9.35
C PRO A 80 -5.47 4.19 9.71
N THR A 81 -5.82 4.27 10.99
CA THR A 81 -7.22 4.15 11.46
C THR A 81 -8.15 5.27 10.98
N ARG A 82 -7.61 6.37 10.45
CA ARG A 82 -8.39 7.50 9.92
C ARG A 82 -8.52 7.47 8.39
N HIS A 83 -7.70 6.67 7.68
CA HIS A 83 -7.63 6.70 6.22
C HIS A 83 -8.99 6.49 5.56
N ALA A 84 -9.69 5.41 5.92
CA ALA A 84 -10.97 5.08 5.30
C ALA A 84 -12.02 6.18 5.47
N ARG A 85 -12.17 6.71 6.69
CA ARG A 85 -13.15 7.76 6.97
C ARG A 85 -12.83 9.05 6.20
N LEU A 86 -11.57 9.45 6.14
CA LEU A 86 -11.15 10.66 5.41
C LEU A 86 -11.32 10.47 3.90
N ALA A 87 -10.90 9.32 3.35
CA ALA A 87 -11.06 9.00 1.95
C ALA A 87 -12.54 8.93 1.52
N LEU A 88 -13.41 8.38 2.39
CA LEU A 88 -14.85 8.35 2.16
C LEU A 88 -15.43 9.76 2.04
N ALA A 89 -15.01 10.69 2.92
CA ALA A 89 -15.45 12.08 2.84
C ALA A 89 -15.06 12.73 1.49
N VAL A 90 -13.84 12.48 1.00
CA VAL A 90 -13.36 12.97 -0.30
C VAL A 90 -14.19 12.41 -1.45
N LEU A 91 -14.41 11.09 -1.48
CA LEU A 91 -15.22 10.44 -2.54
C LEU A 91 -16.65 10.98 -2.56
N LEU A 92 -17.27 11.17 -1.39
CA LEU A 92 -18.63 11.70 -1.27
C LEU A 92 -18.72 13.18 -1.68
N ALA A 93 -17.63 13.95 -1.54
CA ALA A 93 -17.51 15.30 -2.07
C ALA A 93 -17.38 15.34 -3.61
N GLY A 94 -17.24 14.18 -4.27
CA GLY A 94 -17.12 14.08 -5.72
C GLY A 94 -15.71 14.35 -6.23
N ILE A 95 -14.69 14.12 -5.43
CA ILE A 95 -13.27 14.34 -5.73
C ILE A 95 -12.54 13.01 -5.77
N ASP A 96 -11.55 12.88 -6.64
CA ASP A 96 -10.66 11.72 -6.67
C ASP A 96 -9.75 11.71 -5.43
N VAL A 97 -9.38 10.53 -4.96
CA VAL A 97 -8.54 10.40 -3.76
C VAL A 97 -7.35 9.49 -3.99
N LEU A 98 -6.20 9.90 -3.46
CA LEU A 98 -5.01 9.06 -3.28
C LEU A 98 -4.81 8.80 -1.79
N VAL A 99 -4.90 7.56 -1.37
CA VAL A 99 -4.77 7.17 0.05
C VAL A 99 -3.40 6.56 0.31
N ASP A 100 -2.75 6.97 1.41
CA ASP A 100 -1.59 6.24 1.92
C ASP A 100 -2.00 4.81 2.36
N LYS A 101 -1.05 3.92 2.41
CA LYS A 101 -1.29 2.54 2.88
C LYS A 101 -1.27 2.44 4.43
N PRO A 102 -2.02 1.50 4.99
CA PRO A 102 -3.07 0.71 4.36
C PRO A 102 -4.28 1.59 4.02
N VAL A 103 -5.04 1.23 3.00
CA VAL A 103 -6.24 2.00 2.60
C VAL A 103 -7.27 2.07 3.71
N ALA A 104 -7.37 1.00 4.50
CA ALA A 104 -8.24 0.83 5.65
C ALA A 104 -7.59 -0.12 6.66
N THR A 105 -8.07 -0.13 7.89
CA THR A 105 -7.61 -1.06 8.94
C THR A 105 -8.59 -2.21 9.16
N THR A 106 -9.77 -2.17 8.54
CA THR A 106 -10.79 -3.22 8.57
C THR A 106 -11.28 -3.54 7.17
N LEU A 107 -11.80 -4.76 6.97
CA LEU A 107 -12.38 -5.17 5.70
C LEU A 107 -13.67 -4.41 5.40
N ASP A 108 -14.51 -4.17 6.41
CA ASP A 108 -15.75 -3.41 6.26
C ASP A 108 -15.50 -1.97 5.76
N ASP A 109 -14.48 -1.31 6.29
CA ASP A 109 -14.09 0.02 5.83
C ASP A 109 -13.56 -0.01 4.38
N ALA A 110 -12.80 -1.04 4.01
CA ALA A 110 -12.32 -1.20 2.63
C ALA A 110 -13.50 -1.45 1.66
N ASP A 111 -14.46 -2.28 2.04
CA ASP A 111 -15.70 -2.54 1.27
C ASP A 111 -16.55 -1.26 1.12
N ALA A 112 -16.62 -0.43 2.17
CA ALA A 112 -17.31 0.86 2.11
C ALA A 112 -16.65 1.83 1.12
N LEU A 113 -15.31 1.85 1.05
CA LEU A 113 -14.56 2.66 0.09
C LEU A 113 -14.76 2.19 -1.35
N VAL A 114 -14.74 0.87 -1.60
CA VAL A 114 -15.06 0.30 -2.93
C VAL A 114 -16.45 0.75 -3.36
N THR A 115 -17.45 0.55 -2.49
CA THR A 115 -18.84 0.96 -2.75
C THR A 115 -18.96 2.46 -3.05
N ALA A 116 -18.23 3.30 -2.29
CA ALA A 116 -18.26 4.75 -2.50
C ALA A 116 -17.61 5.15 -3.82
N ALA A 117 -16.45 4.59 -4.17
CA ALA A 117 -15.77 4.84 -5.44
C ALA A 117 -16.66 4.47 -6.64
N GLU A 118 -17.30 3.30 -6.60
CA GLU A 118 -18.22 2.84 -7.65
C GLU A 118 -19.46 3.74 -7.78
N ARG A 119 -20.06 4.14 -6.65
CA ARG A 119 -21.26 5.00 -6.66
C ARG A 119 -21.01 6.42 -7.11
N THR A 120 -19.85 6.96 -6.77
CA THR A 120 -19.48 8.34 -7.14
C THR A 120 -18.82 8.42 -8.51
N GLY A 121 -18.33 7.29 -9.04
CA GLY A 121 -17.53 7.22 -10.25
C GLY A 121 -16.18 7.93 -10.10
N ARG A 122 -15.69 8.07 -8.85
CA ARG A 122 -14.42 8.70 -8.54
C ARG A 122 -13.31 7.67 -8.34
N VAL A 123 -12.09 8.09 -8.69
CA VAL A 123 -10.90 7.26 -8.50
C VAL A 123 -10.51 7.26 -7.02
N CYS A 124 -10.30 6.08 -6.46
CA CYS A 124 -9.63 5.89 -5.19
C CYS A 124 -8.33 5.12 -5.43
N ALA A 125 -7.25 5.84 -5.69
CA ALA A 125 -5.91 5.29 -5.84
C ALA A 125 -5.29 5.01 -4.47
N VAL A 126 -4.44 3.99 -4.36
CA VAL A 126 -3.80 3.63 -3.09
C VAL A 126 -2.31 3.45 -3.31
N VAL A 127 -1.51 4.01 -2.41
CA VAL A 127 -0.05 3.91 -2.49
C VAL A 127 0.41 2.47 -2.30
N ASN A 128 1.25 2.01 -3.23
CA ASN A 128 1.78 0.65 -3.25
C ASN A 128 3.24 0.63 -3.77
N ARG A 129 3.86 -0.56 -3.84
CA ARG A 129 5.23 -0.76 -4.33
C ARG A 129 5.31 -1.46 -5.68
N THR A 130 4.20 -1.71 -6.40
CA THR A 130 4.22 -2.44 -7.68
C THR A 130 4.99 -1.70 -8.78
N HIS A 131 5.25 -0.41 -8.61
CA HIS A 131 6.11 0.39 -9.50
C HIS A 131 7.61 0.29 -9.19
N ALA A 132 8.02 -0.55 -8.23
CA ALA A 132 9.42 -0.83 -7.98
C ALA A 132 10.09 -1.44 -9.23
N PRO A 133 11.28 -0.96 -9.62
CA PRO A 133 11.96 -1.40 -10.85
C PRO A 133 12.16 -2.91 -10.93
N ALA A 134 12.51 -3.54 -9.79
CA ALA A 134 12.71 -4.97 -9.72
C ALA A 134 11.41 -5.75 -10.01
N LEU A 135 10.28 -5.35 -9.42
CA LEU A 135 8.98 -5.97 -9.67
C LEU A 135 8.51 -5.77 -11.12
N ARG A 136 8.63 -4.56 -11.66
CA ARG A 136 8.27 -4.27 -13.06
C ARG A 136 9.08 -5.12 -14.04
N ARG A 137 10.38 -5.27 -13.82
CA ARG A 137 11.23 -6.10 -14.67
C ARG A 137 10.90 -7.58 -14.54
N THR A 138 10.68 -8.06 -13.31
CA THR A 138 10.27 -9.45 -13.07
C THR A 138 8.93 -9.75 -13.77
N ARG A 139 7.96 -8.86 -13.68
CA ARG A 139 6.68 -8.99 -14.39
C ARG A 139 6.88 -9.10 -15.91
N ALA A 140 7.72 -8.25 -16.49
CA ALA A 140 8.02 -8.31 -17.92
C ALA A 140 8.62 -9.68 -18.33
N TRP A 141 9.46 -10.29 -17.51
CA TRP A 141 9.98 -11.64 -17.74
C TRP A 141 8.92 -12.75 -17.62
N VAL A 142 8.00 -12.60 -16.65
CA VAL A 142 6.83 -13.51 -16.53
C VAL A 142 5.98 -13.44 -17.79
N GLU A 143 5.63 -12.25 -18.25
CA GLU A 143 4.82 -12.01 -19.45
C GLU A 143 5.49 -12.49 -20.74
N ALA A 144 6.83 -12.37 -20.83
CA ALA A 144 7.61 -12.90 -21.94
C ALA A 144 7.77 -14.44 -21.89
N GLY A 145 7.26 -15.11 -20.84
CA GLY A 145 7.31 -16.57 -20.73
C GLY A 145 8.65 -17.16 -20.27
N HIS A 146 9.62 -16.33 -19.87
CA HIS A 146 10.97 -16.79 -19.52
C HIS A 146 11.01 -17.82 -18.38
N ILE A 147 10.06 -17.76 -17.44
CA ILE A 147 9.97 -18.70 -16.32
C ILE A 147 8.80 -19.69 -16.46
N GLY A 148 8.00 -19.58 -17.52
CA GLY A 148 6.77 -20.34 -17.70
C GLY A 148 5.67 -19.91 -16.74
N LEU A 149 4.79 -20.84 -16.35
CA LEU A 149 3.65 -20.56 -15.45
C LEU A 149 4.13 -20.46 -14.00
N PRO A 150 3.74 -19.42 -13.25
CA PRO A 150 3.98 -19.31 -11.80
C PRO A 150 3.54 -20.57 -11.05
N ARG A 151 4.35 -21.01 -10.10
CA ARG A 151 4.08 -22.20 -9.27
C ARG A 151 4.17 -21.89 -7.78
N HIS A 152 5.17 -21.09 -7.39
CA HIS A 152 5.39 -20.73 -6.01
C HIS A 152 6.10 -19.38 -5.89
N VAL A 153 5.75 -18.60 -4.87
CA VAL A 153 6.42 -17.34 -4.53
C VAL A 153 6.90 -17.39 -3.09
N ASP A 154 8.19 -17.23 -2.87
CA ASP A 154 8.74 -16.89 -1.56
C ASP A 154 8.99 -15.39 -1.51
N MET A 155 8.52 -14.71 -0.45
CA MET A 155 8.78 -13.29 -0.24
C MET A 155 9.18 -13.01 1.20
N GLU A 156 10.17 -12.14 1.34
CA GLU A 156 10.64 -11.64 2.62
C GLU A 156 10.55 -10.11 2.61
N LEU A 157 9.92 -9.54 3.63
CA LEU A 157 9.89 -8.10 3.87
C LEU A 157 10.21 -7.82 5.34
N LEU A 158 11.47 -7.57 5.62
CA LEU A 158 11.98 -7.33 6.97
C LEU A 158 12.52 -5.90 7.08
N ALA A 159 12.14 -5.18 8.12
CA ALA A 159 12.66 -3.86 8.43
C ALA A 159 13.47 -3.87 9.72
N SER A 160 14.51 -3.05 9.76
CA SER A 160 15.29 -2.84 10.98
C SER A 160 14.47 -2.04 12.01
N GLY A 161 14.65 -2.34 13.30
CA GLY A 161 14.14 -1.50 14.39
C GLY A 161 14.64 -0.06 14.30
N ALA A 162 15.86 0.16 13.77
CA ALA A 162 16.38 1.50 13.52
C ALA A 162 15.62 2.28 12.41
N HIS A 163 14.85 1.58 11.56
CA HIS A 163 14.07 2.20 10.51
C HIS A 163 12.91 3.07 11.06
N PHE A 164 12.44 2.84 12.27
CA PHE A 164 11.50 3.75 12.92
C PHE A 164 11.98 5.19 12.96
N ALA A 165 13.27 5.41 13.21
CA ALA A 165 13.85 6.74 13.31
C ALA A 165 14.04 7.44 11.95
N THR A 166 13.94 6.70 10.83
CA THR A 166 14.25 7.21 9.48
C THR A 166 13.03 7.29 8.56
N SER A 167 12.04 6.39 8.72
CA SER A 167 10.88 6.31 7.82
C SER A 167 9.56 6.71 8.47
N VAL A 168 9.49 6.71 9.80
CA VAL A 168 8.29 7.03 10.56
C VAL A 168 8.68 7.98 11.69
N GLU A 169 8.30 9.24 11.58
CA GLU A 169 8.62 10.27 12.59
C GLU A 169 8.02 9.94 13.97
N ARG A 170 6.93 9.15 13.97
CA ARG A 170 6.23 8.70 15.19
C ARG A 170 6.02 7.20 15.19
N PRO A 171 6.77 6.43 15.98
CA PRO A 171 6.60 4.99 16.11
C PRO A 171 5.17 4.55 16.47
N GLU A 172 4.43 5.37 17.20
CA GLU A 172 3.04 5.12 17.60
C GLU A 172 2.11 4.90 16.41
N LEU A 173 2.41 5.49 15.25
CA LEU A 173 1.67 5.27 14.00
C LEU A 173 1.82 3.83 13.44
N VAL A 174 2.71 3.04 14.03
CA VAL A 174 2.95 1.64 13.64
C VAL A 174 2.60 0.69 14.77
N VAL A 175 2.86 1.05 16.03
CA VAL A 175 2.73 0.13 17.17
C VAL A 175 1.49 0.37 18.02
N ASP A 176 0.93 1.60 18.05
CA ASP A 176 -0.30 1.87 18.82
C ASP A 176 -1.53 1.48 17.99
N PRO A 177 -2.27 0.41 18.36
CA PRO A 177 -3.42 -0.05 17.58
C PRO A 177 -4.54 0.98 17.45
N ALA A 178 -4.63 1.97 18.36
CA ALA A 178 -5.57 3.07 18.22
C ALA A 178 -5.26 4.00 17.04
N LEU A 179 -4.01 4.03 16.58
CA LEU A 179 -3.54 4.83 15.46
C LEU A 179 -3.21 3.95 14.24
N SER A 180 -2.52 2.84 14.46
CA SER A 180 -2.06 1.93 13.41
C SER A 180 -3.14 0.94 12.94
N GLY A 181 -4.04 0.52 13.85
CA GLY A 181 -5.03 -0.54 13.60
C GLY A 181 -4.49 -1.96 13.82
N GLY A 182 -3.18 -2.15 13.96
CA GLY A 182 -2.51 -3.45 14.14
C GLY A 182 -1.00 -3.29 14.15
N GLY A 183 -0.27 -4.39 14.09
CA GLY A 183 1.18 -4.42 14.05
C GLY A 183 1.77 -4.50 12.62
N GLU A 184 2.86 -5.26 12.48
CA GLU A 184 3.59 -5.34 11.21
C GLU A 184 2.87 -6.15 10.13
N VAL A 185 1.92 -7.02 10.50
CA VAL A 185 1.05 -7.69 9.50
C VAL A 185 0.24 -6.66 8.73
N LEU A 186 -0.44 -5.75 9.44
CA LEU A 186 -1.19 -4.66 8.79
C LEU A 186 -0.27 -3.69 8.06
N ASN A 187 0.93 -3.44 8.58
CA ASN A 187 1.89 -2.52 8.01
C ASN A 187 2.55 -3.06 6.72
N PHE A 188 2.87 -4.37 6.65
CA PHE A 188 3.72 -4.92 5.60
C PHE A 188 3.07 -5.97 4.70
N LEU A 189 2.10 -6.77 5.18
CA LEU A 189 1.54 -7.89 4.40
C LEU A 189 0.89 -7.40 3.10
N GLY A 190 0.27 -6.21 3.10
CA GLY A 190 -0.32 -5.62 1.91
C GLY A 190 0.68 -5.51 0.76
N TYR A 191 1.88 -5.00 1.01
CA TYR A 191 2.93 -4.91 -0.02
C TYR A 191 3.33 -6.26 -0.60
N CYS A 192 3.35 -7.30 0.25
CA CYS A 192 3.69 -8.65 -0.19
C CYS A 192 2.57 -9.24 -1.06
N VAL A 193 1.32 -9.09 -0.64
CA VAL A 193 0.13 -9.54 -1.40
C VAL A 193 0.07 -8.83 -2.75
N ASP A 194 0.30 -7.51 -2.77
CA ASP A 194 0.33 -6.71 -3.99
C ASP A 194 1.41 -7.21 -4.97
N ALA A 195 2.62 -7.46 -4.48
CA ALA A 195 3.71 -7.98 -5.31
C ALA A 195 3.39 -9.38 -5.86
N ILE A 196 2.85 -10.27 -5.03
CA ILE A 196 2.45 -11.63 -5.44
C ILE A 196 1.34 -11.58 -6.48
N GLY A 197 0.29 -10.80 -6.23
CA GLY A 197 -0.83 -10.60 -7.16
C GLY A 197 -0.37 -9.97 -8.48
N TYR A 198 0.47 -8.94 -8.40
CA TYR A 198 1.06 -8.27 -9.57
C TYR A 198 1.88 -9.24 -10.44
N LEU A 199 2.68 -10.12 -9.86
CA LEU A 199 3.52 -11.05 -10.61
C LEU A 199 2.77 -12.25 -11.14
N THR A 200 1.80 -12.79 -10.40
CA THR A 200 1.08 -14.02 -10.76
C THR A 200 -0.21 -13.77 -11.52
N GLY A 201 -0.86 -12.63 -11.27
CA GLY A 201 -2.22 -12.34 -11.76
C GLY A 201 -3.29 -13.22 -11.11
N LEU A 202 -3.01 -13.85 -9.96
CA LEU A 202 -3.89 -14.82 -9.32
C LEU A 202 -4.37 -14.32 -7.95
N PRO A 203 -5.67 -14.40 -7.67
CA PRO A 203 -6.20 -14.06 -6.37
C PRO A 203 -5.83 -15.11 -5.31
N VAL A 204 -5.67 -14.67 -4.07
CA VAL A 204 -5.50 -15.53 -2.91
C VAL A 204 -6.84 -16.21 -2.56
N ARG A 205 -6.79 -17.48 -2.17
CA ARG A 205 -7.97 -18.30 -1.81
C ARG A 205 -7.97 -18.74 -0.35
N GLU A 206 -6.79 -19.04 0.18
CA GLU A 206 -6.65 -19.48 1.56
C GLU A 206 -5.41 -18.85 2.19
N VAL A 207 -5.50 -18.60 3.49
CA VAL A 207 -4.45 -17.98 4.29
C VAL A 207 -4.23 -18.81 5.55
N HIS A 208 -2.96 -19.10 5.86
CA HIS A 208 -2.55 -19.62 7.15
C HIS A 208 -1.40 -18.78 7.69
N ALA A 209 -1.50 -18.30 8.93
CA ALA A 209 -0.55 -17.37 9.49
C ALA A 209 -0.15 -17.71 10.93
N PHE A 210 1.12 -17.42 11.24
CA PHE A 210 1.66 -17.34 12.59
C PHE A 210 2.17 -15.92 12.82
N THR A 211 1.84 -15.33 13.94
CA THR A 211 2.32 -14.00 14.37
C THR A 211 3.05 -14.12 15.70
N GLY A 212 3.94 -13.20 15.95
CA GLY A 212 4.68 -13.14 17.20
C GLY A 212 5.19 -11.74 17.50
N THR A 213 5.46 -11.50 18.79
CA THR A 213 6.15 -10.30 19.28
C THR A 213 7.49 -10.76 19.86
N LEU A 214 8.51 -10.83 18.99
CA LEU A 214 9.75 -11.54 19.26
C LEU A 214 10.97 -10.62 19.38
N PHE A 215 10.92 -9.41 18.79
CA PHE A 215 12.10 -8.60 18.57
C PHE A 215 12.00 -7.18 19.10
N SER A 216 10.78 -6.60 19.20
CA SER A 216 10.57 -5.18 19.45
C SER A 216 9.85 -4.95 20.78
N GLU A 217 10.54 -4.30 21.72
CA GLU A 217 9.94 -3.86 22.99
C GLU A 217 8.77 -2.90 22.79
N ALA A 218 8.82 -2.04 21.75
CA ALA A 218 7.75 -1.12 21.45
C ALA A 218 6.46 -1.85 21.03
N HIS A 219 6.57 -2.91 20.23
CA HIS A 219 5.42 -3.75 19.87
C HIS A 219 4.88 -4.51 21.09
N ALA A 220 5.76 -5.06 21.92
CA ALA A 220 5.38 -5.76 23.15
C ALA A 220 4.62 -4.84 24.13
N ALA A 221 5.04 -3.58 24.22
CA ALA A 221 4.40 -2.60 25.11
C ALA A 221 2.95 -2.26 24.67
N HIS A 222 2.62 -2.45 23.40
CA HIS A 222 1.30 -2.19 22.81
C HIS A 222 0.50 -3.45 22.48
N ASP A 223 1.02 -4.64 22.82
CA ASP A 223 0.38 -5.94 22.55
C ASP A 223 0.05 -6.15 21.07
N VAL A 224 0.97 -5.76 20.17
CA VAL A 224 0.89 -5.99 18.73
C VAL A 224 2.07 -6.81 18.24
N GLU A 225 1.89 -7.54 17.15
CA GLU A 225 2.92 -8.40 16.57
C GLU A 225 4.00 -7.55 15.84
N ASP A 226 5.26 -7.98 15.97
CA ASP A 226 6.38 -7.43 15.23
C ASP A 226 6.86 -8.33 14.08
N SER A 227 6.33 -9.54 14.00
CA SER A 227 6.74 -10.54 13.00
C SER A 227 5.61 -11.50 12.65
N ALA A 228 5.64 -11.99 11.42
CA ALA A 228 4.71 -13.01 10.96
C ALA A 228 5.34 -13.90 9.87
N VAL A 229 4.83 -15.15 9.82
CA VAL A 229 4.99 -16.07 8.69
C VAL A 229 3.60 -16.39 8.16
N VAL A 230 3.38 -16.16 6.87
CA VAL A 230 2.08 -16.33 6.22
C VAL A 230 2.23 -17.25 5.01
N SER A 231 1.40 -18.29 4.96
CA SER A 231 1.27 -19.18 3.80
C SER A 231 -0.02 -18.88 3.07
N LEU A 232 0.06 -18.76 1.75
CA LEU A 232 -1.05 -18.41 0.88
C LEU A 232 -1.27 -19.52 -0.15
N LEU A 233 -2.53 -19.90 -0.36
CA LEU A 233 -2.96 -20.66 -1.53
C LEU A 233 -3.67 -19.72 -2.49
N LEU A 234 -3.16 -19.62 -3.71
CA LEU A 234 -3.72 -18.84 -4.79
C LEU A 234 -4.53 -19.74 -5.73
N ASP A 235 -5.28 -19.14 -6.64
CA ASP A 235 -5.93 -19.85 -7.72
C ASP A 235 -4.97 -20.79 -8.47
N ARG A 236 -5.52 -21.84 -9.07
CA ARG A 236 -4.78 -22.86 -9.85
C ARG A 236 -3.75 -23.64 -9.04
N GLY A 237 -3.84 -23.60 -7.71
CA GLY A 237 -2.94 -24.32 -6.82
C GLY A 237 -1.54 -23.71 -6.71
N VAL A 238 -1.36 -22.46 -7.12
CA VAL A 238 -0.13 -21.70 -6.87
C VAL A 238 -0.06 -21.37 -5.39
N THR A 239 1.13 -21.48 -4.80
CA THR A 239 1.35 -21.19 -3.39
C THR A 239 2.28 -20.01 -3.19
N ALA A 240 2.19 -19.35 -2.02
CA ALA A 240 3.19 -18.38 -1.62
C ALA A 240 3.49 -18.49 -0.13
N THR A 241 4.72 -18.12 0.24
CA THR A 241 5.13 -17.93 1.62
C THR A 241 5.65 -16.51 1.79
N VAL A 242 5.28 -15.87 2.90
CA VAL A 242 5.70 -14.54 3.26
C VAL A 242 6.28 -14.55 4.66
N THR A 243 7.51 -14.06 4.80
CA THR A 243 8.10 -13.73 6.09
C THR A 243 8.19 -12.22 6.19
N LEU A 244 7.58 -11.64 7.20
CA LEU A 244 7.58 -10.19 7.39
C LEU A 244 7.81 -9.80 8.84
N GLY A 245 8.28 -8.60 9.04
CA GLY A 245 8.38 -8.06 10.39
C GLY A 245 9.48 -7.04 10.59
N ARG A 246 9.67 -6.73 11.86
CA ARG A 246 10.70 -5.81 12.32
C ARG A 246 11.73 -6.55 13.16
N VAL A 247 12.96 -6.54 12.69
CA VAL A 247 14.07 -7.31 13.24
C VAL A 247 15.23 -6.41 13.67
N PRO A 248 16.08 -6.87 14.62
CA PRO A 248 17.21 -6.08 15.12
C PRO A 248 18.42 -6.16 14.17
N PHE A 249 18.38 -5.42 13.04
CA PHE A 249 19.57 -5.30 12.20
C PHE A 249 20.60 -4.36 12.81
N ALA A 250 21.88 -4.62 12.53
CA ALA A 250 22.93 -3.75 12.98
C ALA A 250 22.84 -2.36 12.30
N PRO A 251 23.16 -1.26 13.02
CA PRO A 251 23.25 0.07 12.42
C PRO A 251 24.21 0.09 11.23
N GLY A 252 23.82 0.79 10.15
CA GLY A 252 24.64 0.93 8.95
C GLY A 252 24.48 -0.18 7.91
N THR A 253 23.66 -1.22 8.19
CA THR A 253 23.20 -2.16 7.18
C THR A 253 21.98 -1.60 6.43
N THR A 254 21.54 -2.28 5.39
CA THR A 254 20.30 -1.93 4.68
C THR A 254 19.14 -1.89 5.68
N PRO A 255 18.36 -0.80 5.75
CA PRO A 255 17.30 -0.66 6.76
C PRO A 255 16.12 -1.61 6.53
N THR A 256 15.98 -2.10 5.30
CA THR A 256 14.93 -3.03 4.89
C THR A 256 15.53 -4.14 4.04
N THR A 257 14.86 -5.30 4.02
CA THR A 257 15.09 -6.38 3.07
C THR A 257 13.75 -6.69 2.42
N SER A 258 13.67 -6.52 1.10
CA SER A 258 12.48 -6.84 0.31
C SER A 258 12.92 -7.77 -0.82
N SER A 259 13.03 -9.06 -0.52
CA SER A 259 13.46 -10.08 -1.47
C SER A 259 12.29 -10.98 -1.87
N LEU A 260 12.29 -11.37 -3.15
CA LEU A 260 11.27 -12.23 -3.73
C LEU A 260 11.93 -13.27 -4.62
N ARG A 261 11.47 -14.53 -4.49
CA ARG A 261 11.78 -15.61 -5.41
C ARG A 261 10.49 -16.13 -6.03
N LEU A 262 10.41 -16.12 -7.36
CA LEU A 262 9.27 -16.65 -8.11
C LEU A 262 9.72 -17.91 -8.85
N LEU A 263 9.16 -19.06 -8.49
CA LEU A 263 9.37 -20.33 -9.16
C LEU A 263 8.30 -20.54 -10.22
N GLY A 264 8.73 -20.82 -11.44
CA GLY A 264 7.86 -21.12 -12.56
C GLY A 264 8.04 -22.55 -13.08
N SER A 265 7.23 -22.94 -14.06
CA SER A 265 7.26 -24.29 -14.65
C SER A 265 8.54 -24.57 -15.49
N HIS A 266 9.27 -23.52 -15.90
CA HIS A 266 10.43 -23.62 -16.79
C HIS A 266 11.67 -22.92 -16.24
N GLY A 267 11.54 -22.15 -15.16
CA GLY A 267 12.63 -21.40 -14.57
C GLY A 267 12.21 -20.70 -13.29
N HIS A 268 13.06 -19.83 -12.79
CA HIS A 268 12.74 -19.01 -11.63
C HIS A 268 13.38 -17.62 -11.75
N ALA A 269 12.80 -16.65 -11.04
CA ALA A 269 13.35 -15.32 -10.91
C ALA A 269 13.62 -15.00 -9.44
N VAL A 270 14.64 -14.19 -9.19
CA VAL A 270 14.94 -13.60 -7.88
C VAL A 270 14.98 -12.09 -8.06
N ALA A 271 14.26 -11.36 -7.23
CA ALA A 271 14.22 -9.92 -7.23
C ALA A 271 14.44 -9.37 -5.82
N ASP A 272 15.13 -8.26 -5.70
CA ASP A 272 15.33 -7.54 -4.45
C ASP A 272 15.18 -6.04 -4.74
N ASP A 273 14.21 -5.40 -4.08
CA ASP A 273 13.93 -3.98 -4.28
C ASP A 273 14.91 -3.07 -3.53
N ASP A 274 15.47 -3.53 -2.43
CA ASP A 274 16.35 -2.74 -1.58
C ASP A 274 17.83 -2.94 -1.95
N LYS A 275 18.14 -4.09 -2.57
CA LYS A 275 19.41 -4.37 -3.22
C LYS A 275 19.12 -4.53 -4.71
N PRO A 276 19.36 -3.52 -5.55
CA PRO A 276 18.83 -3.48 -6.90
C PRO A 276 19.42 -4.57 -7.80
N ALA A 277 18.99 -5.81 -7.54
CA ALA A 277 19.44 -6.99 -8.28
C ALA A 277 18.23 -7.82 -8.70
N ILE A 278 18.24 -8.22 -9.95
CA ILE A 278 17.26 -9.14 -10.53
C ILE A 278 18.01 -10.23 -11.23
N ALA A 279 17.64 -11.47 -11.02
CA ALA A 279 18.16 -12.60 -11.77
C ALA A 279 17.02 -13.52 -12.20
N VAL A 280 17.08 -13.98 -13.44
CA VAL A 280 16.21 -15.03 -13.97
C VAL A 280 17.03 -16.24 -14.37
N PHE A 281 16.53 -17.42 -14.04
CA PHE A 281 17.15 -18.70 -14.36
C PHE A 281 16.15 -19.54 -15.12
N GLY A 282 16.49 -19.93 -16.34
CA GLY A 282 15.66 -20.71 -17.23
C GLY A 282 16.42 -21.80 -17.97
N PRO A 283 15.76 -22.56 -18.88
CA PRO A 283 16.39 -23.64 -19.64
C PRO A 283 17.60 -23.17 -20.47
N ASP A 284 17.58 -21.93 -20.95
CA ASP A 284 18.61 -21.36 -21.81
C ASP A 284 19.76 -20.70 -21.03
N GLY A 285 19.76 -20.82 -19.70
CA GLY A 285 20.78 -20.26 -18.82
C GLY A 285 20.25 -19.24 -17.80
N ALA A 286 21.13 -18.35 -17.38
CA ALA A 286 20.80 -17.30 -16.41
C ALA A 286 21.09 -15.91 -16.99
N ASP A 287 20.21 -14.97 -16.70
CA ASP A 287 20.40 -13.54 -16.95
C ASP A 287 20.24 -12.77 -15.65
N ALA A 288 21.05 -11.74 -15.47
CA ALA A 288 20.99 -10.90 -14.29
C ALA A 288 21.28 -9.45 -14.66
N LEU A 289 20.55 -8.56 -13.97
CA LEU A 289 20.81 -7.13 -14.12
C LEU A 289 20.63 -6.40 -12.78
N VAL A 290 21.31 -5.27 -12.67
CA VAL A 290 21.10 -4.32 -11.58
C VAL A 290 19.98 -3.37 -11.97
N ALA A 291 18.98 -3.20 -11.10
CA ALA A 291 17.92 -2.24 -11.27
C ALA A 291 18.09 -1.08 -10.27
N ASP A 292 17.34 -0.01 -10.45
CA ASP A 292 17.28 1.08 -9.48
C ASP A 292 16.71 0.59 -8.15
N ALA A 293 17.14 1.17 -7.05
CA ALA A 293 16.66 0.81 -5.71
C ALA A 293 15.15 1.06 -5.54
N GLY A 294 14.51 0.29 -4.67
CA GLY A 294 13.07 0.35 -4.40
C GLY A 294 12.57 1.70 -3.90
N GLN A 295 13.44 2.56 -3.39
CA GLN A 295 13.09 3.92 -2.95
C GLN A 295 12.45 4.79 -4.05
N VAL A 296 12.72 4.51 -5.32
CA VAL A 296 12.08 5.20 -6.44
C VAL A 296 10.66 4.70 -6.76
N ALA A 297 10.21 3.62 -6.12
CA ALA A 297 8.88 3.05 -6.36
C ALA A 297 7.77 4.07 -6.06
N LEU A 298 7.85 4.78 -4.94
CA LEU A 298 6.88 5.80 -4.56
C LEU A 298 6.81 6.93 -5.60
N GLU A 299 7.97 7.47 -6.01
CA GLU A 299 8.02 8.54 -7.01
C GLU A 299 7.43 8.09 -8.35
N ARG A 300 7.76 6.88 -8.81
CA ARG A 300 7.21 6.32 -10.04
C ARG A 300 5.70 6.14 -9.96
N TYR A 301 5.20 5.65 -8.82
CA TYR A 301 3.77 5.47 -8.63
C TYR A 301 3.02 6.81 -8.58
N LEU A 302 3.52 7.80 -7.84
CA LEU A 302 2.90 9.12 -7.77
C LEU A 302 2.85 9.80 -9.15
N ARG A 303 3.92 9.72 -9.93
CA ARG A 303 3.94 10.19 -11.32
C ARG A 303 2.92 9.45 -12.19
N HIS A 304 2.81 8.12 -12.04
CA HIS A 304 1.80 7.33 -12.76
C HIS A 304 0.38 7.77 -12.41
N VAL A 305 0.08 8.08 -11.14
CA VAL A 305 -1.22 8.63 -10.73
C VAL A 305 -1.49 9.98 -11.42
N VAL A 306 -0.51 10.90 -11.42
CA VAL A 306 -0.62 12.19 -12.12
C VAL A 306 -0.82 11.98 -13.62
N ASP A 307 -0.05 11.09 -14.24
CA ASP A 307 -0.16 10.76 -15.68
C ASP A 307 -1.58 10.23 -16.01
N SER A 308 -2.07 9.30 -15.21
CA SER A 308 -3.39 8.68 -15.41
C SER A 308 -4.52 9.71 -15.29
N LEU A 309 -4.54 10.48 -14.19
CA LEU A 309 -5.61 11.45 -13.96
C LEU A 309 -5.58 12.60 -14.98
N THR A 310 -4.40 13.08 -15.37
CA THR A 310 -4.29 14.12 -16.42
C THR A 310 -4.68 13.60 -17.80
N ALA A 311 -4.56 12.29 -18.05
CA ALA A 311 -5.03 11.64 -19.28
C ALA A 311 -6.51 11.21 -19.23
N GLY A 312 -7.19 11.37 -18.08
CA GLY A 312 -8.56 10.90 -17.87
C GLY A 312 -8.70 9.37 -17.80
N THR A 313 -7.63 8.68 -17.35
CA THR A 313 -7.61 7.23 -17.16
C THR A 313 -7.48 6.88 -15.68
N VAL A 314 -7.80 5.63 -15.33
CA VAL A 314 -7.67 5.11 -13.96
C VAL A 314 -6.26 4.59 -13.75
N PRO A 315 -5.60 4.89 -12.62
CA PRO A 315 -4.33 4.28 -12.25
C PRO A 315 -4.40 2.75 -12.15
N ASP A 316 -3.27 2.07 -12.32
CA ASP A 316 -3.19 0.60 -12.37
C ASP A 316 -3.29 -0.09 -10.99
N TYR A 317 -3.45 0.68 -9.90
CA TYR A 317 -3.70 0.17 -8.55
C TYR A 317 -4.67 1.10 -7.80
N THR A 318 -5.79 0.54 -7.40
CA THR A 318 -6.91 1.26 -6.81
C THR A 318 -7.38 0.62 -5.52
N VAL A 319 -8.46 1.13 -4.97
CA VAL A 319 -9.13 0.56 -3.79
C VAL A 319 -9.57 -0.89 -3.98
N HIS A 320 -9.80 -1.34 -5.22
CA HIS A 320 -10.20 -2.74 -5.49
C HIS A 320 -9.07 -3.71 -5.15
N GLU A 321 -7.87 -3.48 -5.65
CA GLU A 321 -6.68 -4.27 -5.34
C GLU A 321 -6.30 -4.14 -3.86
N ALA A 322 -6.36 -2.93 -3.32
CA ALA A 322 -6.05 -2.65 -1.92
C ALA A 322 -7.05 -3.34 -0.97
N ARG A 323 -8.33 -3.40 -1.32
CA ARG A 323 -9.36 -4.16 -0.58
C ARG A 323 -9.03 -5.65 -0.51
N ASP A 324 -8.57 -6.23 -1.62
CA ASP A 324 -8.18 -7.64 -1.65
C ASP A 324 -6.96 -7.90 -0.73
N ALA A 325 -6.01 -6.96 -0.68
CA ALA A 325 -4.91 -7.03 0.28
C ALA A 325 -5.41 -6.94 1.74
N ILE A 326 -6.38 -6.07 2.06
CA ILE A 326 -7.00 -6.00 3.39
C ILE A 326 -7.73 -7.30 3.74
N ALA A 327 -8.40 -7.94 2.78
CA ALA A 327 -9.05 -9.23 3.01
C ALA A 327 -8.04 -10.34 3.40
N VAL A 328 -6.86 -10.35 2.78
CA VAL A 328 -5.77 -11.28 3.14
C VAL A 328 -5.22 -10.95 4.53
N ILE A 329 -5.06 -9.68 4.87
CA ILE A 329 -4.61 -9.24 6.20
C ILE A 329 -5.60 -9.65 7.29
N ASP A 330 -6.90 -9.41 7.09
CA ASP A 330 -7.96 -9.87 8.00
C ASP A 330 -7.93 -11.39 8.21
N ALA A 331 -7.82 -12.14 7.10
CA ALA A 331 -7.71 -13.59 7.15
C ALA A 331 -6.45 -14.06 7.88
N ALA A 332 -5.32 -13.36 7.72
CA ALA A 332 -4.07 -13.68 8.43
C ALA A 332 -4.24 -13.47 9.94
N TYR A 333 -4.86 -12.40 10.40
CA TYR A 333 -5.15 -12.20 11.81
C TYR A 333 -6.11 -13.26 12.36
N ARG A 334 -7.19 -13.59 11.63
CA ARG A 334 -8.11 -14.66 12.04
C ARG A 334 -7.43 -16.01 12.11
N SER A 335 -6.57 -16.34 11.15
CA SER A 335 -5.80 -17.58 11.13
C SER A 335 -4.81 -17.64 12.30
N ALA A 336 -4.07 -16.57 12.55
CA ALA A 336 -3.13 -16.52 13.68
C ALA A 336 -3.83 -16.68 15.04
N HIS A 337 -5.06 -16.16 15.16
CA HIS A 337 -5.85 -16.28 16.38
C HIS A 337 -6.44 -17.70 16.58
N SER A 338 -6.97 -18.32 15.51
CA SER A 338 -7.65 -19.61 15.58
C SER A 338 -6.70 -20.81 15.45
N GLY A 339 -5.57 -20.63 14.78
CA GLY A 339 -4.66 -21.72 14.36
C GLY A 339 -5.13 -22.47 13.12
N ASP A 340 -6.23 -22.05 12.49
CA ASP A 340 -6.83 -22.71 11.34
C ASP A 340 -6.47 -21.99 10.02
N VAL A 341 -6.61 -22.71 8.90
CA VAL A 341 -6.60 -22.13 7.57
C VAL A 341 -7.91 -21.35 7.35
N VAL A 342 -7.79 -20.10 6.88
CA VAL A 342 -8.93 -19.24 6.59
C VAL A 342 -9.13 -19.12 5.08
N ALA A 343 -10.30 -19.52 4.59
CA ALA A 343 -10.69 -19.33 3.19
C ALA A 343 -11.17 -17.90 2.95
N LEU A 344 -10.77 -17.32 1.82
CA LEU A 344 -11.26 -16.04 1.32
C LEU A 344 -12.46 -16.27 0.40
N LEU A 345 -13.57 -15.62 0.71
CA LEU A 345 -14.71 -15.58 -0.18
C LEU A 345 -14.42 -14.60 -1.33
N PRO A 346 -14.91 -14.86 -2.57
CA PRO A 346 -14.85 -13.87 -3.64
C PRO A 346 -15.48 -12.55 -3.17
N ALA A 347 -14.98 -11.42 -3.67
CA ALA A 347 -15.61 -10.14 -3.41
C ALA A 347 -17.10 -10.19 -3.75
N PRO A 348 -18.00 -9.61 -2.95
CA PRO A 348 -19.42 -9.58 -3.26
C PRO A 348 -19.60 -8.86 -4.61
N THR A 349 -20.07 -9.59 -5.62
CA THR A 349 -20.53 -8.97 -6.86
C THR A 349 -21.79 -8.19 -6.52
N LEU A 350 -21.84 -6.91 -6.86
CA LEU A 350 -23.10 -6.16 -6.79
C LEU A 350 -24.13 -6.96 -7.59
N SER A 351 -25.12 -7.52 -6.90
CA SER A 351 -26.26 -8.15 -7.56
C SER A 351 -26.87 -7.07 -8.47
N GLU A 352 -26.97 -7.36 -9.77
CA GLU A 352 -27.77 -6.56 -10.67
C GLU A 352 -29.13 -6.32 -9.99
N GLY A 353 -29.42 -5.05 -9.73
CA GLY A 353 -30.69 -4.66 -9.12
C GLY A 353 -31.83 -5.23 -9.95
N PRO A 354 -33.00 -5.50 -9.35
CA PRO A 354 -34.11 -6.12 -10.07
C PRO A 354 -34.39 -5.34 -11.34
N HIS A 355 -34.27 -6.00 -12.49
CA HIS A 355 -34.75 -5.46 -13.75
C HIS A 355 -36.20 -5.03 -13.53
N LEU A 356 -36.47 -3.75 -13.47
CA LEU A 356 -37.83 -3.23 -13.61
C LEU A 356 -38.25 -3.56 -15.03
N ALA A 357 -38.95 -4.69 -15.16
CA ALA A 357 -39.72 -4.97 -16.35
C ALA A 357 -40.81 -3.91 -16.45
N GLY A 358 -40.68 -3.03 -17.41
CA GLY A 358 -41.69 -2.10 -17.87
C GLY A 358 -42.38 -2.63 -19.11
#